data_f679487033542695e2258f346b705f0f
#
_entry.id   f679487033542695e2258f346b705f0f
#
_cell.length_a   1.000
_cell.length_b   1.000
_cell.length_c   1.000
_cell.angle_alpha   90.00
_cell.angle_beta   90.00
_cell.angle_gamma   90.00
#
_symmetry.space_group_name_H-M   'P 1'
#
loop_
_entity.id
_entity.type
_entity.pdbx_description
1 polymer ?
#
loop_
_entity_poly.entity_id
_entity_poly.type
_entity_poly.pdbx_seq_one_letter_code
_entity_poly.pdbx_strand_id
1 'polypeptide(L)'
;MGRIKVCNFGRIMLKIFCWTTVILAIYLILGITGCYEKWFGGPAGIVKAPVYWLIRAGIGILVESIIFWIGIIMVYATSEQLGIRWRVLGIVCGWIPVAHLVMLHIIIKTVGEEVRMEKMRAKRNLQRKEQRICSTKYPVLMAVSYTHLR
;
A
#
# COMPACT_ATOMS: atom_id res chain seq x y z
N MET A 1 13.66 8.32 9.77
CA MET A 1 13.73 7.34 8.66
C MET A 1 12.82 6.12 8.83
N GLY A 2 12.51 5.67 10.04
CA GLY A 2 11.61 4.54 10.31
C GLY A 2 10.15 4.74 9.86
N ARG A 3 9.58 5.91 10.16
CA ARG A 3 8.17 6.24 9.87
C ARG A 3 7.78 6.08 8.39
N ILE A 4 8.61 6.59 7.47
CA ILE A 4 8.37 6.48 6.01
C ILE A 4 8.40 5.03 5.56
N LYS A 5 9.31 4.22 6.10
CA LYS A 5 9.39 2.79 5.77
C LYS A 5 8.13 2.06 6.21
N VAL A 6 7.62 2.35 7.42
CA VAL A 6 6.39 1.76 7.96
C VAL A 6 5.17 2.20 7.13
N CYS A 7 5.07 3.48 6.78
CA CYS A 7 4.01 4.01 5.94
C CYS A 7 4.01 3.36 4.54
N ASN A 8 5.18 3.22 3.93
CA ASN A 8 5.32 2.56 2.62
C ASN A 8 4.99 1.07 2.69
N PHE A 9 5.36 0.39 3.77
CA PHE A 9 5.01 -1.01 3.99
C PHE A 9 3.49 -1.19 4.13
N GLY A 10 2.83 -0.35 4.95
CA GLY A 10 1.38 -0.34 5.07
C GLY A 10 0.67 -0.12 3.72
N ARG A 11 1.18 0.81 2.91
CA ARG A 11 0.69 1.04 1.54
C ARG A 11 0.84 -0.19 0.65
N ILE A 12 1.95 -0.91 0.74
CA ILE A 12 2.17 -2.15 -0.04
C ILE A 12 1.17 -3.21 0.41
N MET A 13 0.95 -3.38 1.72
CA MET A 13 -0.04 -4.30 2.26
C MET A 13 -1.46 -4.01 1.74
N LEU A 14 -1.86 -2.74 1.70
CA LEU A 14 -3.16 -2.35 1.15
C LEU A 14 -3.29 -2.62 -0.36
N LYS A 15 -2.20 -2.49 -1.12
CA LYS A 15 -2.18 -2.88 -2.54
C LYS A 15 -2.34 -4.39 -2.71
N ILE A 16 -1.63 -5.17 -1.91
CA ILE A 16 -1.75 -6.64 -1.92
C ILE A 16 -3.20 -7.02 -1.59
N PHE A 17 -3.78 -6.41 -0.56
CA PHE A 17 -5.19 -6.62 -0.21
C PHE A 17 -6.12 -6.35 -1.40
N CYS A 18 -5.97 -5.23 -2.12
CA CYS A 18 -6.81 -4.94 -3.30
C CYS A 18 -6.71 -6.04 -4.38
N TRP A 19 -5.50 -6.56 -4.64
CA TRP A 19 -5.30 -7.62 -5.61
C TRP A 19 -5.88 -8.96 -5.13
N THR A 20 -5.67 -9.32 -3.86
CA THR A 20 -6.22 -10.56 -3.30
C THR A 20 -7.74 -10.53 -3.27
N THR A 21 -8.36 -9.37 -2.98
CA THR A 21 -9.83 -9.21 -3.03
C THR A 21 -10.39 -9.49 -4.43
N VAL A 22 -9.71 -9.00 -5.49
CA VAL A 22 -10.13 -9.28 -6.87
C VAL A 22 -10.02 -10.79 -7.16
N ILE A 23 -8.92 -11.42 -6.78
CA ILE A 23 -8.73 -12.87 -6.96
C ILE A 23 -9.79 -13.67 -6.20
N LEU A 24 -10.07 -13.29 -4.95
CA LEU A 24 -11.08 -13.93 -4.13
C LEU A 24 -12.49 -13.74 -4.72
N ALA A 25 -12.81 -12.57 -5.25
CA ALA A 25 -14.08 -12.31 -5.92
C ALA A 25 -14.25 -13.20 -7.16
N ILE A 26 -13.20 -13.34 -7.97
CA ILE A 26 -13.22 -14.26 -9.13
C ILE A 26 -13.44 -15.71 -8.66
N TYR A 27 -12.72 -16.13 -7.62
CA TYR A 27 -12.87 -17.46 -7.04
C TYR A 27 -14.30 -17.73 -6.55
N LEU A 28 -14.92 -16.74 -5.88
CA LEU A 28 -16.29 -16.81 -5.41
C LEU A 28 -17.29 -16.92 -6.58
N ILE A 29 -17.12 -16.12 -7.64
CA ILE A 29 -17.96 -16.18 -8.83
C ILE A 29 -17.86 -17.54 -9.51
N LEU A 30 -16.64 -18.07 -9.68
CA LEU A 30 -16.42 -19.40 -10.28
C LEU A 30 -17.05 -20.51 -9.46
N GLY A 31 -17.06 -20.39 -8.12
CA GLY A 31 -17.74 -21.34 -7.25
C GLY A 31 -19.26 -21.30 -7.38
N ILE A 32 -19.85 -20.09 -7.41
CA ILE A 32 -21.30 -19.90 -7.56
C ILE A 32 -21.80 -20.41 -8.93
N THR A 33 -21.03 -20.18 -9.99
CA THR A 33 -21.38 -20.61 -11.35
C THR A 33 -21.19 -22.10 -11.61
N GLY A 34 -20.68 -22.87 -10.63
CA GLY A 34 -20.40 -24.31 -10.78
C GLY A 34 -19.24 -24.63 -11.72
N CYS A 35 -18.57 -23.61 -12.27
CA CYS A 35 -17.40 -23.81 -13.15
C CYS A 35 -16.21 -24.41 -12.40
N TYR A 36 -16.16 -24.25 -11.09
CA TYR A 36 -15.08 -24.77 -10.24
C TYR A 36 -14.97 -26.31 -10.32
N GLU A 37 -16.10 -27.01 -10.32
CA GLU A 37 -16.11 -28.49 -10.40
C GLU A 37 -15.57 -29.01 -11.74
N LYS A 38 -15.86 -28.28 -12.83
CA LYS A 38 -15.40 -28.65 -14.17
C LYS A 38 -13.92 -28.36 -14.39
N TRP A 39 -13.37 -27.35 -13.75
CA TRP A 39 -12.01 -26.85 -14.04
C TRP A 39 -10.96 -27.38 -13.05
N PHE A 40 -11.34 -27.58 -11.80
CA PHE A 40 -10.37 -27.90 -10.73
C PHE A 40 -10.58 -29.28 -10.11
N GLY A 41 -11.51 -30.09 -10.62
CA GLY A 41 -11.73 -31.48 -10.23
C GLY A 41 -11.67 -31.68 -8.71
N GLY A 42 -12.73 -31.36 -7.99
CA GLY A 42 -12.74 -31.58 -6.55
C GLY A 42 -12.46 -33.03 -6.23
N PRO A 43 -11.83 -33.36 -5.06
CA PRO A 43 -11.61 -34.74 -4.65
C PRO A 43 -12.98 -35.43 -4.54
N ALA A 44 -13.28 -36.22 -5.54
CA ALA A 44 -14.49 -37.01 -5.58
C ALA A 44 -14.54 -37.91 -4.33
N GLY A 45 -15.45 -37.66 -3.41
CA GLY A 45 -15.90 -38.68 -2.51
C GLY A 45 -16.02 -38.39 -1.01
N ILE A 46 -15.39 -37.35 -0.42
CA ILE A 46 -15.36 -37.25 1.05
C ILE A 46 -16.15 -36.02 1.59
N VAL A 47 -16.18 -34.91 0.88
CA VAL A 47 -16.95 -33.72 1.26
C VAL A 47 -17.68 -33.20 0.04
N LYS A 48 -18.97 -32.89 0.17
CA LYS A 48 -19.73 -32.27 -0.93
C LYS A 48 -18.98 -31.03 -1.41
N ALA A 49 -18.66 -30.97 -2.70
CA ALA A 49 -17.90 -29.90 -3.34
C ALA A 49 -18.21 -28.46 -2.86
N PRO A 50 -19.50 -28.08 -2.65
CA PRO A 50 -19.83 -26.74 -2.15
C PRO A 50 -19.32 -26.43 -0.73
N VAL A 51 -19.26 -27.43 0.16
CA VAL A 51 -18.79 -27.21 1.54
C VAL A 51 -17.28 -26.98 1.57
N TYR A 52 -16.54 -27.75 0.81
CA TYR A 52 -15.08 -27.58 0.70
C TYR A 52 -14.68 -26.22 0.09
N TRP A 53 -15.42 -25.80 -0.91
CA TRP A 53 -15.26 -24.49 -1.52
C TRP A 53 -15.55 -23.35 -0.53
N LEU A 54 -16.64 -23.43 0.27
CA LEU A 54 -16.99 -22.46 1.30
C LEU A 54 -15.91 -22.35 2.39
N ILE A 55 -15.34 -23.49 2.83
CA ILE A 55 -14.27 -23.49 3.83
C ILE A 55 -13.04 -22.76 3.28
N ARG A 56 -12.63 -23.02 2.04
CA ARG A 56 -11.50 -22.34 1.41
C ARG A 56 -11.75 -20.84 1.23
N ALA A 57 -12.94 -20.46 0.81
CA ALA A 57 -13.32 -19.06 0.71
C ALA A 57 -13.28 -18.37 2.08
N GLY A 58 -13.78 -19.02 3.14
CA GLY A 58 -13.73 -18.52 4.51
C GLY A 58 -12.30 -18.27 5.01
N ILE A 59 -11.40 -19.22 4.76
CA ILE A 59 -9.98 -19.04 5.09
C ILE A 59 -9.38 -17.86 4.30
N GLY A 60 -9.70 -17.73 3.02
CA GLY A 60 -9.26 -16.61 2.20
C GLY A 60 -9.71 -15.25 2.78
N ILE A 61 -10.97 -15.12 3.16
CA ILE A 61 -11.54 -13.91 3.77
C ILE A 61 -10.83 -13.58 5.10
N LEU A 62 -10.53 -14.57 5.94
CA LEU A 62 -9.81 -14.35 7.20
C LEU A 62 -8.40 -13.81 6.95
N VAL A 63 -7.66 -14.40 6.03
CA VAL A 63 -6.31 -13.95 5.67
C VAL A 63 -6.34 -12.52 5.12
N GLU A 64 -7.28 -12.22 4.22
CA GLU A 64 -7.47 -10.87 3.69
C GLU A 64 -7.78 -9.85 4.77
N SER A 65 -8.65 -10.18 5.72
CA SER A 65 -8.98 -9.32 6.85
C SER A 65 -7.75 -8.96 7.67
N ILE A 66 -6.87 -9.92 7.94
CA ILE A 66 -5.62 -9.69 8.68
C ILE A 66 -4.71 -8.74 7.90
N ILE A 67 -4.51 -8.97 6.61
CA ILE A 67 -3.67 -8.12 5.74
C ILE A 67 -4.22 -6.69 5.72
N PHE A 68 -5.52 -6.53 5.57
CA PHE A 68 -6.21 -5.25 5.58
C PHE A 68 -5.98 -4.48 6.90
N TRP A 69 -6.24 -5.12 8.04
CA TRP A 69 -6.08 -4.47 9.34
C TRP A 69 -4.64 -4.05 9.62
N ILE A 70 -3.67 -4.90 9.29
CA ILE A 70 -2.25 -4.54 9.41
C ILE A 70 -1.93 -3.33 8.54
N GLY A 71 -2.36 -3.33 7.29
CA GLY A 71 -2.12 -2.23 6.35
C GLY A 71 -2.75 -0.91 6.82
N ILE A 72 -4.02 -0.94 7.24
CA ILE A 72 -4.75 0.25 7.73
C ILE A 72 -4.12 0.80 9.00
N ILE A 73 -3.82 -0.02 9.99
CA ILE A 73 -3.21 0.42 11.25
C ILE A 73 -1.87 1.09 10.96
N MET A 74 -1.02 0.49 10.12
CA MET A 74 0.27 1.07 9.77
C MET A 74 0.14 2.41 9.05
N VAL A 75 -0.77 2.52 8.10
CA VAL A 75 -1.02 3.78 7.37
C VAL A 75 -1.59 4.85 8.30
N TYR A 76 -2.59 4.51 9.12
CA TYR A 76 -3.24 5.47 10.01
C TYR A 76 -2.33 5.97 11.13
N ALA A 77 -1.42 5.12 11.62
CA ALA A 77 -0.45 5.51 12.65
C ALA A 77 0.67 6.41 12.09
N THR A 78 0.99 6.31 10.81
CA THR A 78 2.21 6.94 10.25
C THR A 78 1.95 8.06 9.27
N SER A 79 0.78 8.13 8.62
CA SER A 79 0.46 9.19 7.66
C SER A 79 0.03 10.48 8.37
N GLU A 80 0.67 11.60 8.02
CA GLU A 80 0.32 12.94 8.49
C GLU A 80 -0.73 13.61 7.61
N GLN A 81 -0.73 13.29 6.33
CA GLN A 81 -1.66 13.89 5.36
C GLN A 81 -3.07 13.33 5.47
N LEU A 82 -3.21 12.14 6.05
CA LEU A 82 -4.51 11.53 6.26
C LEU A 82 -5.23 12.17 7.46
N GLY A 83 -6.02 13.20 7.20
CA GLY A 83 -6.84 13.85 8.22
C GLY A 83 -7.81 12.88 8.90
N ILE A 84 -8.24 13.21 10.12
CA ILE A 84 -9.17 12.38 10.93
C ILE A 84 -10.44 12.01 10.13
N ARG A 85 -10.96 12.94 9.33
CA ARG A 85 -12.16 12.71 8.49
C ARG A 85 -11.97 11.52 7.54
N TRP A 86 -10.83 11.45 6.87
CA TRP A 86 -10.51 10.36 5.94
C TRP A 86 -10.28 9.03 6.65
N ARG A 87 -9.74 9.05 7.89
CA ARG A 87 -9.58 7.85 8.70
C ARG A 87 -10.92 7.26 9.11
N VAL A 88 -11.84 8.11 9.60
CA VAL A 88 -13.20 7.70 9.99
C VAL A 88 -13.98 7.20 8.77
N LEU A 89 -13.92 7.94 7.66
CA LEU A 89 -14.60 7.55 6.42
C LEU A 89 -14.12 6.19 5.91
N GLY A 90 -12.81 5.92 5.98
CA GLY A 90 -12.25 4.62 5.58
C GLY A 90 -12.75 3.45 6.43
N ILE A 91 -12.96 3.67 7.72
CA ILE A 91 -13.53 2.65 8.63
C ILE A 91 -15.01 2.42 8.31
N VAL A 92 -15.80 3.50 8.18
CA VAL A 92 -17.25 3.42 7.90
C VAL A 92 -17.52 2.79 6.53
N CYS A 93 -16.79 3.22 5.50
CA CYS A 93 -16.92 2.65 4.15
C CYS A 93 -16.43 1.21 4.05
N GLY A 94 -15.67 0.71 5.04
CA GLY A 94 -15.22 -0.67 5.10
C GLY A 94 -16.34 -1.71 5.10
N TRP A 95 -17.55 -1.32 5.49
CA TRP A 95 -18.75 -2.18 5.48
C TRP A 95 -19.43 -2.28 4.12
N ILE A 96 -19.12 -1.39 3.17
CA ILE A 96 -19.71 -1.37 1.83
C ILE A 96 -18.61 -1.75 0.82
N PRO A 97 -18.67 -2.94 0.18
CA PRO A 97 -17.53 -3.47 -0.60
C PRO A 97 -17.08 -2.56 -1.74
N VAL A 98 -17.99 -1.92 -2.46
CA VAL A 98 -17.64 -1.01 -3.57
C VAL A 98 -17.04 0.30 -3.04
N ALA A 99 -17.67 0.90 -2.02
CA ALA A 99 -17.17 2.13 -1.39
C ALA A 99 -15.81 1.89 -0.74
N HIS A 100 -15.60 0.73 -0.16
CA HIS A 100 -14.33 0.31 0.43
C HIS A 100 -13.19 0.30 -0.59
N LEU A 101 -13.37 -0.31 -1.76
CA LEU A 101 -12.34 -0.35 -2.81
C LEU A 101 -11.99 1.05 -3.32
N VAL A 102 -12.99 1.91 -3.53
CA VAL A 102 -12.77 3.30 -3.95
C VAL A 102 -11.99 4.07 -2.88
N MET A 103 -12.41 3.97 -1.62
CA MET A 103 -11.72 4.63 -0.50
C MET A 103 -10.30 4.14 -0.32
N LEU A 104 -10.06 2.83 -0.41
CA LEU A 104 -8.73 2.25 -0.38
C LEU A 104 -7.84 2.79 -1.50
N HIS A 105 -8.38 2.91 -2.71
CA HIS A 105 -7.65 3.49 -3.83
C HIS A 105 -7.22 4.94 -3.54
N ILE A 106 -8.12 5.76 -3.00
CA ILE A 106 -7.82 7.15 -2.61
C ILE A 106 -6.74 7.20 -1.52
N ILE A 107 -6.86 6.37 -0.47
CA ILE A 107 -5.88 6.29 0.62
C ILE A 107 -4.50 5.88 0.08
N ILE A 108 -4.43 4.84 -0.74
CA ILE A 108 -3.18 4.35 -1.35
C ILE A 108 -2.52 5.43 -2.21
N LYS A 109 -3.31 6.21 -2.96
CA LYS A 109 -2.82 7.31 -3.79
C LYS A 109 -2.27 8.44 -2.92
N THR A 110 -3.04 8.92 -1.95
CA THR A 110 -2.64 10.03 -1.04
C THR A 110 -1.36 9.69 -0.28
N VAL A 111 -1.31 8.51 0.33
CA VAL A 111 -0.10 8.01 1.03
C VAL A 111 1.08 7.84 0.08
N GLY A 112 0.81 7.46 -1.18
CA GLY A 112 1.83 7.36 -2.21
C GLY A 112 2.48 8.70 -2.54
N GLU A 113 1.71 9.75 -2.60
CA GLU A 113 2.19 11.10 -2.83
C GLU A 113 3.00 11.61 -1.62
N GLU A 114 2.52 11.35 -0.40
CA GLU A 114 3.25 11.68 0.83
C GLU A 114 4.65 11.04 0.85
N VAL A 115 4.74 9.74 0.63
CA VAL A 115 6.01 9.00 0.59
C VAL A 115 6.94 9.53 -0.53
N ARG A 116 6.37 9.88 -1.70
CA ARG A 116 7.13 10.45 -2.81
C ARG A 116 7.70 11.83 -2.46
N MET A 117 6.89 12.70 -1.88
CA MET A 117 7.30 14.04 -1.47
C MET A 117 8.39 14.02 -0.40
N GLU A 118 8.28 13.12 0.58
CA GLU A 118 9.32 12.96 1.60
C GLU A 118 10.64 12.42 1.05
N LYS A 119 10.58 11.46 0.13
CA LYS A 119 11.80 11.00 -0.59
C LYS A 119 12.48 12.13 -1.34
N MET A 120 11.71 12.99 -2.01
CA MET A 120 12.27 14.15 -2.71
C MET A 120 12.88 15.18 -1.75
N ARG A 121 12.24 15.41 -0.58
CA ARG A 121 12.80 16.28 0.48
C ARG A 121 14.10 15.72 1.03
N ALA A 122 14.15 14.42 1.31
CA ALA A 122 15.37 13.76 1.77
C ALA A 122 16.52 13.87 0.76
N LYS A 123 16.23 13.67 -0.54
CA LYS A 123 17.23 13.82 -1.62
C LYS A 123 17.75 15.25 -1.71
N ARG A 124 16.87 16.26 -1.65
CA ARG A 124 17.29 17.69 -1.64
C ARG A 124 18.16 18.03 -0.43
N ASN A 125 17.83 17.49 0.74
CA ASN A 125 18.61 17.72 1.95
C ASN A 125 20.00 17.08 1.86
N LEU A 126 20.11 15.92 1.21
CA LEU A 126 21.40 15.27 0.96
C LEU A 126 22.27 16.13 0.03
N GLN A 127 21.70 16.58 -1.10
CA GLN A 127 22.41 17.46 -2.03
C GLN A 127 22.88 18.76 -1.37
N ARG A 128 22.05 19.38 -0.52
CA ARG A 128 22.46 20.58 0.25
C ARG A 128 23.62 20.29 1.21
N LYS A 129 23.64 19.12 1.84
CA LYS A 129 24.76 18.71 2.70
C LYS A 129 26.04 18.51 1.89
N GLU A 130 25.96 17.85 0.74
CA GLU A 130 27.10 17.66 -0.17
C GLU A 130 27.66 18.99 -0.65
N GLN A 131 26.80 19.93 -1.08
CA GLN A 131 27.22 21.28 -1.47
C GLN A 131 27.92 22.03 -0.33
N ARG A 132 27.40 21.94 0.91
CA ARG A 132 28.05 22.55 2.07
C ARG A 132 29.43 21.94 2.34
N ILE A 133 29.55 20.62 2.24
CA ILE A 133 30.85 19.93 2.43
C ILE A 133 31.83 20.36 1.33
N CYS A 134 31.40 20.44 0.07
CA CYS A 134 32.24 20.91 -1.03
C CYS A 134 32.71 22.37 -0.84
N SER A 135 31.78 23.27 -0.43
CA SER A 135 32.12 24.68 -0.19
C SER A 135 33.06 24.88 1.00
N THR A 136 32.99 24.01 2.01
CA THR A 136 33.88 24.07 3.18
C THR A 136 35.26 23.46 2.89
N LYS A 137 35.31 22.44 2.02
CA LYS A 137 36.57 21.71 1.74
C LYS A 137 37.41 22.38 0.67
N TYR A 138 36.83 23.21 -0.20
CA TYR A 138 37.53 23.90 -1.29
C TYR A 138 37.12 25.38 -1.40
N PRO A 139 37.38 26.21 -0.35
CA PRO A 139 37.02 27.63 -0.40
C PRO A 139 37.83 28.40 -1.46
N VAL A 140 39.04 27.94 -1.80
CA VAL A 140 39.96 28.62 -2.74
C VAL A 140 39.49 28.46 -4.20
N LEU A 141 38.90 27.35 -4.59
CA LEU A 141 38.42 27.11 -5.97
C LEU A 141 37.24 27.99 -6.36
N MET A 142 36.40 28.39 -5.42
CA MET A 142 35.30 29.31 -5.68
C MET A 142 35.75 30.77 -5.85
N ALA A 143 36.81 31.19 -5.16
CA ALA A 143 37.37 32.54 -5.25
C ALA A 143 38.03 32.82 -6.62
N VAL A 144 38.62 31.81 -7.23
CA VAL A 144 39.33 31.94 -8.53
C VAL A 144 38.31 32.07 -9.69
N SER A 145 37.13 31.50 -9.59
CA SER A 145 36.12 31.57 -10.65
C SER A 145 35.46 32.94 -10.79
N TYR A 146 35.51 33.79 -9.72
CA TYR A 146 34.93 35.14 -9.73
C TYR A 146 35.92 36.21 -10.26
N THR A 147 37.18 35.91 -10.30
CA THR A 147 38.22 36.89 -10.75
C THR A 147 38.42 36.85 -12.27
N HIS A 148 37.95 35.84 -12.99
CA HIS A 148 38.09 35.75 -14.46
C HIS A 148 36.89 36.33 -15.25
N LEU A 149 35.90 36.94 -14.59
CA LEU A 149 34.70 37.54 -15.22
C LEU A 149 34.63 39.06 -15.05
N ARG A 150 35.78 39.72 -14.89
CA ARG A 150 35.86 41.19 -14.93
C ARG A 150 36.75 41.66 -16.06
#